data_d571cdfb30df3b94bbe30e0e98ff854d
#
_entry.id   d571cdfb30df3b94bbe30e0e98ff854d
#
_cell.length_a   1.000
_cell.length_b   1.000
_cell.length_c   1.000
_cell.angle_alpha   90.00
_cell.angle_beta   90.00
_cell.angle_gamma   90.00
#
_symmetry.space_group_name_H-M   'P 1'
#
loop_
_entity.id
_entity.type
_entity.pdbx_description
1 polymer ?
#
loop_
_entity_poly.entity_id
_entity_poly.type
_entity_poly.pdbx_seq_one_letter_code
_entity_poly.pdbx_strand_id
1 'polypeptide(L)'
;MLVLDTSAALAALVARPVDPDLVARLADDGDLHAPHLIDVEILHALRGLVRGGTLSADRAADVRSDLAELRINRYGHEPLADRIWELRDNLTAYDAAFVALAEALGVPLITCDVRLARAPRVTAELF
;
A
#
# COMPACT_ATOMS: atom_id res chain seq x y z
N MET A 1 -8.45 10.23 6.37
CA MET A 1 -6.97 10.07 6.40
C MET A 1 -6.64 8.63 6.75
N LEU A 2 -5.92 7.94 5.89
CA LEU A 2 -5.48 6.56 6.07
C LEU A 2 -4.14 6.31 5.37
N VAL A 3 -3.38 5.32 5.82
CA VAL A 3 -2.20 4.82 5.08
C VAL A 3 -2.60 3.64 4.22
N LEU A 4 -2.29 3.71 2.94
CA LEU A 4 -2.56 2.68 1.95
C LEU A 4 -1.31 1.82 1.75
N ASP A 5 -1.41 0.53 2.04
CA ASP A 5 -0.36 -0.44 1.75
C ASP A 5 -0.39 -0.87 0.27
N THR A 6 0.74 -1.30 -0.23
CA THR A 6 0.92 -1.76 -1.61
C THR A 6 -0.05 -2.90 -1.98
N SER A 7 -0.30 -3.84 -1.06
CA SER A 7 -1.23 -4.95 -1.33
C SER A 7 -2.67 -4.48 -1.57
N ALA A 8 -3.14 -3.52 -0.77
CA ALA A 8 -4.47 -2.94 -0.92
C ALA A 8 -4.55 -2.04 -2.18
N ALA A 9 -3.50 -1.29 -2.48
CA ALA A 9 -3.42 -0.51 -3.72
C ALA A 9 -3.50 -1.41 -4.97
N LEU A 10 -2.76 -2.52 -4.98
CA LEU A 10 -2.81 -3.50 -6.06
C LEU A 10 -4.19 -4.17 -6.17
N ALA A 11 -4.80 -4.53 -5.03
CA ALA A 11 -6.15 -5.10 -5.03
C ALA A 11 -7.17 -4.14 -5.64
N ALA A 12 -7.09 -2.86 -5.32
CA ALA A 12 -7.98 -1.85 -5.88
C ALA A 12 -7.75 -1.60 -7.39
N LEU A 13 -6.48 -1.59 -7.82
CA LEU A 13 -6.10 -1.21 -9.19
C LEU A 13 -6.10 -2.39 -10.18
N VAL A 14 -5.67 -3.57 -9.73
CA VAL A 14 -5.41 -4.72 -10.61
C VAL A 14 -6.50 -5.78 -10.55
N ALA A 15 -7.02 -6.10 -9.35
CA ALA A 15 -7.97 -7.18 -9.16
C ALA A 15 -9.24 -7.02 -9.99
N ARG A 16 -9.74 -8.13 -10.54
CA ARG A 16 -11.03 -8.18 -11.23
C ARG A 16 -11.72 -9.51 -10.89
N PRO A 17 -12.92 -9.51 -10.29
CA PRO A 17 -13.62 -8.30 -9.83
C PRO A 17 -12.87 -7.58 -8.70
N VAL A 18 -13.08 -6.28 -8.60
CA VAL A 18 -12.57 -5.45 -7.50
C VAL A 18 -13.44 -5.72 -6.26
N ASP A 19 -12.82 -5.73 -5.07
CA ASP A 19 -13.53 -5.77 -3.81
C ASP A 19 -14.30 -4.45 -3.59
N PRO A 20 -15.65 -4.48 -3.56
CA PRO A 20 -16.46 -3.28 -3.41
C PRO A 20 -16.28 -2.59 -2.05
N ASP A 21 -16.01 -3.35 -1.00
CA ASP A 21 -15.83 -2.80 0.35
C ASP A 21 -14.51 -2.03 0.44
N LEU A 22 -13.45 -2.57 -0.15
CA LEU A 22 -12.17 -1.86 -0.25
C LEU A 22 -12.33 -0.55 -1.03
N VAL A 23 -12.98 -0.58 -2.19
CA VAL A 23 -13.20 0.62 -3.01
C VAL A 23 -14.02 1.66 -2.26
N ALA A 24 -15.11 1.25 -1.61
CA ALA A 24 -15.94 2.14 -0.80
C ALA A 24 -15.13 2.77 0.33
N ARG A 25 -14.31 1.97 1.03
CA ARG A 25 -13.46 2.45 2.14
C ARG A 25 -12.45 3.52 1.69
N LEU A 26 -11.83 3.30 0.54
CA LEU A 26 -10.86 4.27 -0.01
C LEU A 26 -11.55 5.55 -0.50
N ALA A 27 -12.74 5.42 -1.09
CA ALA A 27 -13.52 6.56 -1.59
C ALA A 27 -14.10 7.43 -0.46
N ASP A 28 -14.56 6.81 0.62
CA ASP A 28 -15.16 7.50 1.75
C ASP A 28 -14.18 8.45 2.45
N ASP A 29 -12.92 8.06 2.53
CA ASP A 29 -11.89 8.87 3.18
C ASP A 29 -11.27 9.89 2.21
N GLY A 30 -10.92 9.44 1.01
CA GLY A 30 -10.32 10.26 -0.05
C GLY A 30 -8.96 10.86 0.27
N ASP A 31 -8.48 10.74 1.51
CA ASP A 31 -7.21 11.31 1.98
C ASP A 31 -6.21 10.16 2.23
N LEU A 32 -5.54 9.76 1.14
CA LEU A 32 -4.64 8.61 1.10
C LEU A 32 -3.21 9.03 1.34
N HIS A 33 -2.50 8.27 2.18
CA HIS A 33 -1.11 8.49 2.54
C HIS A 33 -0.29 7.22 2.32
N ALA A 34 0.97 7.36 1.90
CA ALA A 34 1.89 6.22 1.77
C ALA A 34 3.36 6.69 1.83
N PRO A 35 4.31 5.81 2.19
CA PRO A 35 5.72 6.08 1.96
C PRO A 35 5.99 6.19 0.45
N HIS A 36 7.04 6.93 0.05
CA HIS A 36 7.49 6.97 -1.35
C HIS A 36 7.72 5.57 -1.95
N LEU A 37 8.05 4.60 -1.13
CA LEU A 37 8.26 3.21 -1.47
C LEU A 37 7.09 2.59 -2.25
N ILE A 38 5.85 3.03 -2.03
CA ILE A 38 4.65 2.47 -2.68
C ILE A 38 4.77 2.45 -4.20
N ASP A 39 5.31 3.49 -4.80
CA ASP A 39 5.43 3.60 -6.25
C ASP A 39 6.36 2.51 -6.82
N VAL A 40 7.49 2.28 -6.17
CA VAL A 40 8.47 1.28 -6.61
C VAL A 40 7.94 -0.13 -6.38
N GLU A 41 7.27 -0.38 -5.27
CA GLU A 41 6.68 -1.69 -4.97
C GLU A 41 5.57 -2.06 -5.96
N ILE A 42 4.70 -1.11 -6.30
CA ILE A 42 3.65 -1.34 -7.31
C ILE A 42 4.27 -1.66 -8.67
N LEU A 43 5.27 -0.89 -9.11
CA LEU A 43 5.96 -1.14 -10.37
C LEU A 43 6.65 -2.51 -10.38
N HIS A 44 7.26 -2.92 -9.26
CA HIS A 44 7.86 -4.24 -9.13
C HIS A 44 6.83 -5.36 -9.23
N ALA A 45 5.68 -5.23 -8.56
CA ALA A 45 4.58 -6.19 -8.64
C ALA A 45 4.00 -6.28 -10.06
N LEU A 46 3.76 -5.15 -10.72
CA LEU A 46 3.28 -5.13 -12.11
C LEU A 46 4.27 -5.81 -13.07
N ARG A 47 5.56 -5.55 -12.89
CA ARG A 47 6.61 -6.25 -13.66
C ARG A 47 6.51 -7.77 -13.51
N GLY A 48 6.33 -8.25 -12.28
CA GLY A 48 6.18 -9.69 -12.00
C GLY A 48 4.94 -10.29 -12.68
N LEU A 49 3.81 -9.60 -12.60
CA LEU A 49 2.54 -10.04 -13.21
C LEU A 49 2.63 -10.10 -14.74
N VAL A 50 3.25 -9.12 -15.36
CA VAL A 50 3.44 -9.08 -16.83
C VAL A 50 4.41 -10.20 -17.27
N ARG A 51 5.54 -10.36 -16.61
CA ARG A 51 6.51 -11.41 -16.92
C ARG A 51 5.97 -12.81 -16.71
N GLY A 52 5.13 -13.00 -15.71
CA GLY A 52 4.46 -14.27 -15.43
C GLY A 52 3.26 -14.57 -16.34
N GLY A 53 2.88 -13.64 -17.22
CA GLY A 53 1.75 -13.80 -18.14
C GLY A 53 0.37 -13.63 -17.49
N THR A 54 0.30 -13.22 -16.23
CA THR A 54 -0.96 -13.00 -15.50
C THR A 54 -1.64 -11.70 -15.92
N LEU A 55 -0.85 -10.70 -16.31
CA LEU A 55 -1.32 -9.39 -16.70
C LEU A 55 -0.72 -9.01 -18.06
N SER A 56 -1.54 -8.48 -18.98
CA SER A 56 -1.00 -7.95 -20.24
C SER A 56 -0.23 -6.64 -20.02
N ALA A 57 0.70 -6.34 -20.94
CA ALA A 57 1.42 -5.07 -20.92
C ALA A 57 0.48 -3.87 -21.04
N ASP A 58 -0.56 -3.97 -21.86
CA ASP A 58 -1.57 -2.91 -22.05
C ASP A 58 -2.35 -2.68 -20.76
N ARG A 59 -2.77 -3.75 -20.07
CA ARG A 59 -3.45 -3.64 -18.79
C ARG A 59 -2.55 -3.04 -17.71
N ALA A 60 -1.27 -3.39 -17.70
CA ALA A 60 -0.29 -2.79 -16.78
C ALA A 60 -0.12 -1.28 -17.04
N ALA A 61 -0.18 -0.85 -18.31
CA ALA A 61 -0.15 0.57 -18.66
C ALA A 61 -1.39 1.31 -18.12
N ASP A 62 -2.58 0.70 -18.21
CA ASP A 62 -3.81 1.26 -17.63
C ASP A 62 -3.70 1.40 -16.11
N VAL A 63 -3.20 0.37 -15.41
CA VAL A 63 -2.99 0.39 -13.95
C VAL A 63 -2.02 1.51 -13.56
N ARG A 64 -0.98 1.73 -14.34
CA ARG A 64 -0.03 2.85 -14.09
C ARG A 64 -0.69 4.22 -14.26
N SER A 65 -1.58 4.36 -15.24
CA SER A 65 -2.36 5.58 -15.43
C SER A 65 -3.32 5.81 -14.25
N ASP A 66 -4.03 4.76 -13.84
CA ASP A 66 -4.96 4.81 -12.71
C ASP A 66 -4.21 5.18 -11.41
N LEU A 67 -3.02 4.60 -11.19
CA LEU A 67 -2.16 4.95 -10.05
C LEU A 67 -1.77 6.44 -10.05
N ALA A 68 -1.45 6.99 -11.23
CA ALA A 68 -1.07 8.39 -11.35
C ALA A 68 -2.24 9.34 -11.05
N GLU A 69 -3.47 8.90 -11.26
CA GLU A 69 -4.69 9.66 -10.95
C GLU A 69 -5.06 9.59 -9.46
N LEU A 70 -4.60 8.56 -8.74
CA LEU A 70 -4.81 8.47 -7.30
C LEU A 70 -4.03 9.57 -6.57
N ARG A 71 -4.75 10.38 -5.83
CA ARG A 71 -4.16 11.42 -4.98
C ARG A 71 -3.62 10.80 -3.69
N ILE A 72 -2.38 10.34 -3.75
CA ILE A 72 -1.67 9.80 -2.58
C ILE A 72 -0.66 10.83 -2.09
N ASN A 73 -0.74 11.20 -0.82
CA ASN A 73 0.28 12.00 -0.14
C ASN A 73 1.47 11.10 0.19
N ARG A 74 2.61 11.35 -0.43
CA ARG A 74 3.82 10.53 -0.30
C ARG A 74 4.79 11.12 0.69
N TYR A 75 5.42 10.25 1.49
CA TYR A 75 6.32 10.63 2.58
C TYR A 75 7.70 10.01 2.40
N GLY A 76 8.75 10.78 2.72
CA GLY A 76 10.13 10.30 2.75
C GLY A 76 10.36 9.28 3.87
N HIS A 77 11.37 8.42 3.70
CA HIS A 77 11.68 7.35 4.65
C HIS A 77 12.60 7.82 5.79
N GLU A 78 13.42 8.83 5.57
CA GLU A 78 14.41 9.28 6.55
C GLU A 78 13.80 9.62 7.91
N PRO A 79 12.70 10.37 8.03
CA PRO A 79 12.08 10.63 9.33
C PRO A 79 11.52 9.40 10.04
N LEU A 80 11.31 8.31 9.29
CA LEU A 80 10.76 7.04 9.79
C LEU A 80 11.85 6.01 10.11
N ALA A 81 13.10 6.29 9.76
CA ALA A 81 14.19 5.32 9.75
C ALA A 81 14.42 4.65 11.12
N ASP A 82 14.40 5.41 12.20
CA ASP A 82 14.60 4.86 13.55
C ASP A 82 13.46 3.91 13.92
N ARG A 83 12.21 4.28 13.63
CA ARG A 83 11.06 3.42 13.91
C ARG A 83 11.04 2.17 13.03
N ILE A 84 11.39 2.29 11.77
CA ILE A 84 11.55 1.15 10.85
C ILE A 84 12.57 0.16 11.43
N TRP A 85 13.71 0.66 11.92
CA TRP A 85 14.74 -0.18 12.54
C TRP A 85 14.26 -0.87 13.82
N GLU A 86 13.50 -0.19 14.67
CA GLU A 86 12.90 -0.78 15.87
C GLU A 86 11.95 -1.95 15.57
N LEU A 87 11.28 -1.92 14.42
CA LEU A 87 10.33 -2.97 13.98
C LEU A 87 11.00 -4.17 13.29
N ARG A 88 12.32 -4.17 13.13
CA ARG A 88 13.08 -5.16 12.31
C ARG A 88 12.92 -6.61 12.72
N ASP A 89 12.63 -6.90 13.99
CA ASP A 89 12.51 -8.28 14.46
C ASP A 89 11.23 -8.97 13.98
N ASN A 90 10.22 -8.21 13.60
CA ASN A 90 8.90 -8.70 13.21
C ASN A 90 8.51 -8.36 11.77
N LEU A 91 9.10 -7.31 11.18
CA LEU A 91 8.74 -6.79 9.87
C LEU A 91 10.00 -6.56 9.03
N THR A 92 9.85 -6.75 7.71
CA THR A 92 10.84 -6.23 6.76
C THR A 92 10.87 -4.71 6.84
N ALA A 93 11.98 -4.08 6.43
CA ALA A 93 12.05 -2.62 6.37
C ALA A 93 10.98 -2.02 5.45
N TYR A 94 10.59 -2.74 4.40
CA TYR A 94 9.53 -2.34 3.46
C TYR A 94 8.17 -2.27 4.15
N ASP A 95 7.74 -3.35 4.81
CA ASP A 95 6.48 -3.39 5.55
C ASP A 95 6.49 -2.43 6.74
N ALA A 96 7.62 -2.34 7.45
CA ALA A 96 7.80 -1.44 8.57
C ALA A 96 7.65 0.05 8.19
N ALA A 97 7.97 0.42 6.95
CA ALA A 97 7.79 1.80 6.49
C ALA A 97 6.31 2.22 6.49
N PHE A 98 5.40 1.35 6.08
CA PHE A 98 3.96 1.60 6.12
C PHE A 98 3.43 1.66 7.55
N VAL A 99 3.85 0.74 8.39
CA VAL A 99 3.46 0.72 9.82
C VAL A 99 3.96 1.98 10.53
N ALA A 100 5.23 2.33 10.37
CA ALA A 100 5.82 3.51 10.99
C ALA A 100 5.12 4.81 10.55
N LEU A 101 4.73 4.91 9.27
CA LEU A 101 3.97 6.05 8.78
C LEU A 101 2.57 6.12 9.41
N ALA A 102 1.85 4.99 9.46
CA ALA A 102 0.52 4.95 10.06
C ALA A 102 0.56 5.32 11.55
N GLU A 103 1.56 4.84 12.29
CA GLU A 103 1.80 5.26 13.70
C GLU A 103 2.08 6.75 13.81
N ALA A 104 2.98 7.29 12.97
CA ALA A 104 3.37 8.70 13.02
C ALA A 104 2.20 9.65 12.72
N LEU A 105 1.29 9.25 11.82
CA LEU A 105 0.10 10.01 11.47
C LEU A 105 -1.09 9.75 12.43
N GLY A 106 -1.05 8.67 13.20
CA GLY A 106 -2.14 8.26 14.08
C GLY A 106 -3.40 7.84 13.31
N VAL A 107 -3.23 7.17 12.17
CA VAL A 107 -4.32 6.78 11.25
C VAL A 107 -4.31 5.27 10.96
N PRO A 108 -5.44 4.70 10.50
CA PRO A 108 -5.49 3.28 10.16
C PRO A 108 -4.61 2.95 8.94
N LEU A 109 -4.11 1.71 8.93
CA LEU A 109 -3.42 1.08 7.82
C LEU A 109 -4.37 0.17 7.06
N ILE A 110 -4.58 0.43 5.77
CA ILE A 110 -5.41 -0.41 4.90
C ILE A 110 -4.52 -1.39 4.16
N THR A 111 -4.77 -2.68 4.34
CA THR A 111 -3.94 -3.74 3.78
C THR A 111 -4.76 -4.97 3.37
N CYS A 112 -4.23 -5.74 2.42
CA CYS A 112 -4.69 -7.10 2.11
C CYS A 112 -3.70 -8.17 2.60
N ASP A 113 -2.64 -7.77 3.33
CA ASP A 113 -1.67 -8.70 3.90
C ASP A 113 -2.03 -9.02 5.36
N VAL A 114 -2.41 -10.29 5.61
CA VAL A 114 -2.78 -10.79 6.94
C VAL A 114 -1.64 -10.61 7.97
N ARG A 115 -0.38 -10.72 7.55
CA ARG A 115 0.76 -10.54 8.44
C ARG A 115 0.90 -9.08 8.86
N LEU A 116 0.73 -8.18 7.90
CA LEU A 116 0.81 -6.74 8.14
C LEU A 116 -0.37 -6.25 9.00
N ALA A 117 -1.56 -6.85 8.81
CA ALA A 117 -2.75 -6.56 9.61
C ALA A 117 -2.57 -6.89 11.11
N ARG A 118 -1.61 -7.73 11.45
CA ARG A 118 -1.29 -8.10 12.83
C ARG A 118 -0.16 -7.27 13.45
N ALA A 119 0.33 -6.26 12.75
CA ALA A 119 1.41 -5.42 13.24
C ALA A 119 1.00 -4.70 14.54
N PRO A 120 1.89 -4.64 15.54
CA PRO A 120 1.57 -4.00 16.81
C PRO A 120 1.43 -2.48 16.66
N ARG A 121 0.60 -1.88 17.50
CA ARG A 121 0.42 -0.43 17.66
C ARG A 121 -0.21 0.32 16.48
N VAL A 122 -0.74 -0.38 15.50
CA VAL A 122 -1.47 0.20 14.37
C VAL A 122 -2.86 -0.41 14.31
N THR A 123 -3.86 0.42 14.08
CA THR A 123 -5.18 -0.08 13.70
C THR A 123 -5.12 -0.46 12.22
N ALA A 124 -5.07 -1.74 11.93
CA ALA A 124 -5.06 -2.22 10.56
C ALA A 124 -6.46 -2.70 10.15
N GLU A 125 -6.91 -2.29 8.97
CA GLU A 125 -8.12 -2.77 8.32
C GLU A 125 -7.72 -3.74 7.21
N LEU A 126 -8.13 -4.99 7.34
CA LEU A 126 -7.83 -6.06 6.40
C LEU A 126 -9.00 -6.26 5.43
N PHE A 127 -8.68 -6.31 4.14
CA PHE A 127 -9.63 -6.55 3.03
C PHE A 127 -9.26 -7.79 2.22
#